data_ed8a326472c098fbd23e7a62726b4c83
#
_entry.id   ed8a326472c098fbd23e7a62726b4c83
#
_cell.length_a   1.000
_cell.length_b   1.000
_cell.length_c   1.000
_cell.angle_alpha   90.00
_cell.angle_beta   90.00
_cell.angle_gamma   90.00
#
_symmetry.space_group_name_H-M   'P 1'
#
loop_
_entity.id
_entity.type
_entity.pdbx_description
1 polymer ?
#
loop_
_entity_poly.entity_id
_entity_poly.type
_entity_poly.pdbx_seq_one_letter_code
_entity_poly.pdbx_strand_id
1 'polypeptide(L)'
;MTELTRPRRNFYGRLKGKTLKDSQKTYLAEDLAALSPGPVSWEANPDRKPLDLAALFDGKPIWLEVGFGGGEHLVHQASHNSDVGIIGAEPYINGVAMLLGKIRRAGVENLAVHPGDGQL
;
A
#
# COMPACT_ATOMS: atom_id res chain seq x y z
N MET A 1 15.33 -25.73 2.54
CA MET A 1 14.92 -24.85 3.06
C MET A 1 14.86 -24.63 3.44
N THR A 2 15.22 -24.74 3.32
CA THR A 2 15.00 -23.90 3.85
C THR A 2 15.07 -23.61 4.28
N GLU A 3 15.20 -23.76 4.13
CA GLU A 3 15.12 -22.99 4.75
C GLU A 3 15.23 -22.28 5.17
N LEU A 4 15.63 -22.54 4.92
CA LEU A 4 15.59 -21.71 5.51
C LEU A 4 15.30 -21.32 5.46
N THR A 5 15.14 -21.53 5.17
CA THR A 5 14.60 -20.87 5.32
C THR A 5 13.95 -20.82 5.25
N ARG A 6 13.64 -20.96 5.04
CA ARG A 6 12.80 -20.71 5.38
C ARG A 6 11.94 -20.64 5.76
N PRO A 7 11.74 -20.64 5.53
CA PRO A 7 10.41 -20.53 5.96
C PRO A 7 10.02 -19.38 6.79
N ARG A 8 10.83 -18.76 7.36
CA ARG A 8 10.47 -17.71 8.14
C ARG A 8 9.74 -16.63 7.48
N ARG A 9 9.78 -16.56 6.20
CA ARG A 9 9.06 -15.53 5.53
C ARG A 9 7.60 -15.69 5.70
N ASN A 10 7.08 -16.78 6.15
CA ASN A 10 5.69 -16.92 6.31
C ASN A 10 5.16 -16.16 7.45
N PHE A 11 6.01 -15.67 8.32
CA PHE A 11 5.53 -15.01 9.36
C PHE A 11 5.10 -13.72 9.09
N TYR A 12 5.81 -13.01 8.31
CA TYR A 12 5.46 -11.72 8.13
C TYR A 12 4.97 -11.52 6.84
N GLY A 13 4.55 -12.35 6.30
CA GLY A 13 4.14 -11.98 5.20
C GLY A 13 3.36 -12.79 4.42
N ARG A 14 2.28 -13.20 4.81
CA ARG A 14 1.41 -13.80 3.95
C ARG A 14 1.16 -12.88 2.83
N LEU A 15 1.52 -13.28 1.59
CA LEU A 15 1.24 -12.49 0.41
C LEU A 15 -0.21 -12.62 -0.01
N LYS A 16 -0.86 -13.73 0.34
CA LYS A 16 -2.24 -13.96 -0.01
C LYS A 16 -2.89 -14.79 1.07
N GLY A 17 -4.04 -14.43 1.50
CA GLY A 17 -4.80 -15.15 2.52
C GLY A 17 -6.04 -15.79 1.95
N LYS A 18 -7.20 -15.49 2.54
CA LYS A 18 -8.47 -16.04 2.08
C LYS A 18 -8.75 -15.60 0.66
N THR A 19 -9.63 -16.31 0.01
CA THR A 19 -10.10 -15.91 -1.32
C THR A 19 -10.71 -14.51 -1.25
N LEU A 20 -10.31 -13.67 -2.18
CA LEU A 20 -10.82 -12.32 -2.22
C LEU A 20 -12.29 -12.28 -2.62
N LYS A 21 -13.03 -11.37 -2.04
CA LYS A 21 -14.41 -11.11 -2.45
C LYS A 21 -14.40 -10.44 -3.82
N ASP A 22 -15.50 -10.53 -4.55
CA ASP A 22 -15.60 -9.91 -5.87
C ASP A 22 -15.40 -8.39 -5.79
N SER A 23 -15.94 -7.74 -4.78
CA SER A 23 -15.74 -6.31 -4.61
C SER A 23 -14.27 -5.97 -4.41
N GLN A 24 -13.54 -6.82 -3.68
CA GLN A 24 -12.12 -6.61 -3.44
C GLN A 24 -11.30 -6.77 -4.72
N LYS A 25 -11.67 -7.73 -5.55
CA LYS A 25 -11.01 -7.90 -6.86
C LYS A 25 -11.23 -6.67 -7.72
N THR A 26 -12.42 -6.10 -7.68
CA THR A 26 -12.74 -4.88 -8.40
C THR A 26 -11.89 -3.71 -7.92
N TYR A 27 -11.75 -3.56 -6.60
CA TYR A 27 -10.93 -2.48 -6.06
C TYR A 27 -9.47 -2.61 -6.49
N LEU A 28 -8.93 -3.82 -6.48
CA LEU A 28 -7.55 -4.03 -6.92
C LEU A 28 -7.38 -3.70 -8.40
N ALA A 29 -8.38 -4.03 -9.21
CA ALA A 29 -8.31 -3.78 -10.65
C ALA A 29 -8.50 -2.30 -11.00
N GLU A 30 -9.35 -1.60 -10.27
CA GLU A 30 -9.73 -0.23 -10.63
C GLU A 30 -9.02 0.86 -9.83
N ASP A 31 -8.77 0.63 -8.55
CA ASP A 31 -8.28 1.68 -7.69
C ASP A 31 -6.78 1.70 -7.46
N LEU A 32 -6.15 0.54 -7.46
CA LEU A 32 -4.76 0.43 -7.04
C LEU A 32 -3.81 1.25 -7.90
N ALA A 33 -3.98 1.21 -9.20
CA ALA A 33 -3.10 1.95 -10.11
C ALA A 33 -3.20 3.45 -9.87
N ALA A 34 -4.41 3.95 -9.62
CA ALA A 34 -4.63 5.37 -9.39
C ALA A 34 -4.01 5.85 -8.08
N LEU A 35 -3.84 4.95 -7.11
CA LEU A 35 -3.29 5.29 -5.80
C LEU A 35 -1.81 4.95 -5.67
N SER A 36 -1.18 4.47 -6.73
CA SER A 36 0.23 4.10 -6.69
C SER A 36 1.13 5.32 -6.45
N PRO A 37 2.14 5.22 -5.59
CA PRO A 37 3.09 6.32 -5.41
C PRO A 37 4.08 6.45 -6.56
N GLY A 38 4.07 5.50 -7.49
CA GLY A 38 4.98 5.48 -8.63
C GLY A 38 5.73 4.15 -8.69
N PRO A 39 6.60 3.97 -9.68
CA PRO A 39 7.32 2.71 -9.87
C PRO A 39 8.38 2.54 -8.79
N VAL A 40 8.26 1.49 -8.00
CA VAL A 40 9.14 1.21 -6.88
C VAL A 40 9.85 -0.12 -6.98
N SER A 41 9.18 -1.15 -7.49
CA SER A 41 9.76 -2.49 -7.56
C SER A 41 10.93 -2.56 -8.54
N TRP A 42 11.75 -3.59 -8.42
CA TRP A 42 12.86 -3.79 -9.36
C TRP A 42 12.37 -3.90 -10.79
N GLU A 43 11.22 -4.52 -10.99
CA GLU A 43 10.65 -4.69 -12.33
C GLU A 43 10.19 -3.36 -12.94
N ALA A 44 9.57 -2.52 -12.12
CA ALA A 44 9.01 -1.25 -12.59
C ALA A 44 10.04 -0.12 -12.57
N ASN A 45 11.06 -0.24 -11.72
CA ASN A 45 12.06 0.82 -11.56
C ASN A 45 13.47 0.22 -11.43
N PRO A 46 13.95 -0.45 -12.48
CA PRO A 46 15.25 -1.12 -12.42
C PRO A 46 16.42 -0.17 -12.20
N ASP A 47 16.28 1.08 -12.62
CA ASP A 47 17.33 2.08 -12.46
C ASP A 47 17.28 2.79 -11.12
N ARG A 48 16.35 2.40 -10.27
CA ARG A 48 16.19 2.95 -8.92
C ARG A 48 16.05 4.47 -8.90
N LYS A 49 15.29 5.01 -9.80
CA LYS A 49 15.03 6.44 -9.84
C LYS A 49 14.17 6.85 -8.66
N PRO A 50 14.45 7.98 -8.01
CA PRO A 50 13.65 8.43 -6.88
C PRO A 50 12.22 8.78 -7.31
N LEU A 51 11.27 8.60 -6.38
CA LEU A 51 9.91 9.03 -6.61
C LEU A 51 9.83 10.55 -6.47
N ASP A 52 8.96 11.18 -7.24
CA ASP A 52 8.70 12.60 -7.10
C ASP A 52 7.62 12.80 -6.03
N LEU A 53 8.03 12.78 -4.78
CA LEU A 53 7.11 12.88 -3.66
C LEU A 53 6.43 14.24 -3.57
N ALA A 54 7.14 15.29 -3.98
CA ALA A 54 6.56 16.63 -3.95
C ALA A 54 5.37 16.74 -4.91
N ALA A 55 5.49 16.14 -6.09
CA ALA A 55 4.39 16.15 -7.06
C ALA A 55 3.24 15.26 -6.60
N LEU A 56 3.55 14.19 -5.90
CA LEU A 56 2.55 13.21 -5.50
C LEU A 56 1.47 13.81 -4.58
N PHE A 57 1.86 14.68 -3.67
CA PHE A 57 0.93 15.26 -2.71
C PHE A 57 1.00 16.81 -2.66
N ASP A 58 1.31 17.42 -3.77
CA ASP A 58 1.34 18.90 -3.89
C ASP A 58 2.21 19.58 -2.83
N GLY A 59 3.37 18.97 -2.55
CA GLY A 59 4.33 19.55 -1.61
C GLY A 59 4.02 19.35 -0.14
N LYS A 60 2.97 18.59 0.19
CA LYS A 60 2.66 18.31 1.59
C LYS A 60 3.73 17.42 2.23
N PRO A 61 3.92 17.51 3.54
CA PRO A 61 4.78 16.55 4.25
C PRO A 61 4.28 15.14 4.01
N ILE A 62 5.19 14.18 3.93
CA ILE A 62 4.87 12.79 3.62
C ILE A 62 5.23 11.86 4.77
N TRP A 63 4.27 11.01 5.14
CA TRP A 63 4.49 9.97 6.11
C TRP A 63 4.49 8.64 5.39
N LEU A 64 5.29 7.70 5.86
CA LEU A 64 5.33 6.34 5.33
C LEU A 64 4.89 5.37 6.41
N GLU A 65 3.92 4.52 6.12
CA GLU A 65 3.53 3.45 7.02
C GLU A 65 3.74 2.11 6.35
N VAL A 66 4.52 1.23 6.98
CA VAL A 66 4.83 -0.09 6.46
C VAL A 66 4.06 -1.13 7.26
N GLY A 67 3.43 -2.07 6.56
CA GLY A 67 2.70 -3.14 7.22
C GLY A 67 1.38 -2.66 7.80
N PHE A 68 0.56 -1.99 7.01
CA PHE A 68 -0.69 -1.42 7.53
C PHE A 68 -1.82 -2.45 7.75
N GLY A 69 -1.61 -3.72 7.41
CA GLY A 69 -2.65 -4.75 7.59
C GLY A 69 -3.89 -4.45 6.77
N GLY A 70 -5.03 -4.36 7.40
CA GLY A 70 -6.29 -4.02 6.73
C GLY A 70 -6.53 -2.53 6.54
N GLY A 71 -5.62 -1.69 7.05
CA GLY A 71 -5.65 -0.26 6.77
C GLY A 71 -6.57 0.60 7.62
N GLU A 72 -7.16 0.06 8.68
CA GLU A 72 -8.08 0.82 9.50
C GLU A 72 -7.38 2.01 10.15
N HIS A 73 -6.23 1.79 10.75
CA HIS A 73 -5.45 2.84 11.38
C HIS A 73 -4.96 3.84 10.33
N LEU A 74 -4.55 3.36 9.16
CA LEU A 74 -4.03 4.20 8.09
C LEU A 74 -5.09 5.17 7.58
N VAL A 75 -6.30 4.69 7.36
CA VAL A 75 -7.41 5.55 6.92
C VAL A 75 -7.78 6.56 8.02
N HIS A 76 -7.74 6.14 9.27
CA HIS A 76 -8.00 7.04 10.39
C HIS A 76 -6.97 8.17 10.43
N GLN A 77 -5.70 7.84 10.27
CA GLN A 77 -4.62 8.82 10.23
C GLN A 77 -4.82 9.79 9.06
N ALA A 78 -5.13 9.29 7.89
CA ALA A 78 -5.33 10.13 6.71
C ALA A 78 -6.52 11.07 6.89
N SER A 79 -7.61 10.57 7.50
CA SER A 79 -8.80 11.38 7.72
C SER A 79 -8.56 12.53 8.69
N HIS A 80 -7.68 12.34 9.66
CA HIS A 80 -7.40 13.33 10.69
C HIS A 80 -6.20 14.23 10.39
N ASN A 81 -5.47 13.95 9.32
CA ASN A 81 -4.29 14.72 8.95
C ASN A 81 -4.29 15.04 7.46
N SER A 82 -5.29 15.79 7.03
CA SER A 82 -5.46 16.08 5.60
C SER A 82 -4.36 16.96 5.03
N ASP A 83 -3.55 17.58 5.88
CA ASP A 83 -2.42 18.38 5.47
C ASP A 83 -1.14 17.57 5.24
N VAL A 84 -1.22 16.27 5.37
CA VAL A 84 -0.10 15.35 5.17
C VAL A 84 -0.48 14.36 4.10
N GLY A 85 0.49 13.93 3.28
CA GLY A 85 0.31 12.80 2.37
C GLY A 85 0.85 11.55 3.05
N ILE A 86 0.18 10.42 2.92
CA ILE A 86 0.62 9.18 3.54
C ILE A 86 0.81 8.11 2.47
N ILE A 87 1.95 7.43 2.49
CA ILE A 87 2.21 6.29 1.64
C ILE A 87 2.12 5.05 2.53
N GLY A 88 1.23 4.14 2.20
CA GLY A 88 1.12 2.86 2.90
C GLY A 88 1.71 1.74 2.06
N ALA A 89 2.53 0.88 2.65
CA ALA A 89 3.12 -0.28 1.99
C ALA A 89 2.70 -1.54 2.72
N GLU A 90 2.20 -2.54 2.00
CA GLU A 90 1.73 -3.79 2.56
C GLU A 90 1.87 -4.92 1.54
N PRO A 91 2.62 -5.99 1.84
CA PRO A 91 2.75 -7.10 0.89
C PRO A 91 1.55 -8.04 0.88
N TYR A 92 0.74 -8.06 1.93
CA TYR A 92 -0.39 -8.97 2.03
C TYR A 92 -1.56 -8.42 1.19
N ILE A 93 -1.81 -9.04 0.05
CA ILE A 93 -2.77 -8.51 -0.92
C ILE A 93 -4.19 -8.37 -0.38
N ASN A 94 -4.60 -9.25 0.54
CA ASN A 94 -5.92 -9.13 1.15
C ASN A 94 -6.03 -7.84 1.98
N GLY A 95 -4.95 -7.46 2.66
CA GLY A 95 -4.90 -6.21 3.40
C GLY A 95 -4.99 -5.00 2.49
N VAL A 96 -4.29 -5.05 1.35
CA VAL A 96 -4.36 -3.99 0.34
C VAL A 96 -5.80 -3.84 -0.15
N ALA A 97 -6.46 -4.95 -0.49
CA ALA A 97 -7.84 -4.90 -0.97
C ALA A 97 -8.80 -4.34 0.09
N MET A 98 -8.59 -4.71 1.35
CA MET A 98 -9.40 -4.19 2.46
C MET A 98 -9.21 -2.68 2.60
N LEU A 99 -7.97 -2.22 2.50
CA LEU A 99 -7.68 -0.79 2.57
C LEU A 99 -8.37 -0.03 1.44
N LEU A 100 -8.31 -0.54 0.22
CA LEU A 100 -8.92 0.13 -0.93
C LEU A 100 -10.43 0.33 -0.71
N GLY A 101 -11.10 -0.67 -0.15
CA GLY A 101 -12.51 -0.55 0.18
C GLY A 101 -12.76 0.53 1.24
N LYS A 102 -11.89 0.61 2.24
CA LYS A 102 -12.01 1.62 3.29
C LYS A 102 -11.77 3.04 2.73
N ILE A 103 -10.83 3.17 1.80
CA ILE A 103 -10.57 4.45 1.14
C ILE A 103 -11.81 4.91 0.36
N ARG A 104 -12.44 3.99 -0.39
CA ARG A 104 -13.66 4.34 -1.13
C ARG A 104 -14.76 4.85 -0.19
N ARG A 105 -14.95 4.16 0.93
CA ARG A 105 -16.02 4.53 1.87
C ARG A 105 -15.72 5.83 2.61
N ALA A 106 -14.46 6.06 2.96
CA ALA A 106 -14.07 7.25 3.73
C ALA A 106 -13.89 8.47 2.85
N GLY A 107 -13.59 8.29 1.57
CA GLY A 107 -13.36 9.39 0.64
C GLY A 107 -12.09 10.19 0.89
N VAL A 108 -11.07 9.57 1.53
CA VAL A 108 -9.82 10.26 1.76
C VAL A 108 -9.02 10.36 0.46
N GLU A 109 -8.28 11.45 0.30
CA GLU A 109 -7.54 11.72 -0.94
C GLU A 109 -6.04 11.89 -0.72
N ASN A 110 -5.57 11.74 0.51
CA ASN A 110 -4.17 11.93 0.85
C ASN A 110 -3.43 10.62 1.14
N LEU A 111 -3.83 9.55 0.45
CA LEU A 111 -3.18 8.26 0.57
C LEU A 111 -2.66 7.77 -0.77
N ALA A 112 -1.45 7.20 -0.76
CA ALA A 112 -0.95 6.40 -1.86
C ALA A 112 -0.66 5.00 -1.31
N VAL A 113 -0.81 3.98 -2.14
CA VAL A 113 -0.73 2.59 -1.69
C VAL A 113 0.26 1.79 -2.54
N HIS A 114 1.22 1.16 -1.87
CA HIS A 114 2.19 0.29 -2.52
C HIS A 114 1.95 -1.16 -2.06
N PRO A 115 1.57 -2.07 -2.97
CA PRO A 115 1.34 -3.46 -2.62
C PRO A 115 2.65 -4.24 -2.57
N GLY A 116 3.43 -3.99 -1.54
CA GLY A 116 4.73 -4.61 -1.35
C GLY A 116 5.25 -4.23 0.02
N ASP A 117 6.50 -4.64 0.30
CA ASP A 117 7.08 -4.29 1.58
C ASP A 117 7.61 -2.86 1.51
N GLY A 118 8.15 -2.37 2.58
CA GLY A 118 8.61 -1.00 2.66
C GLY A 118 9.98 -0.72 2.08
N GLN A 119 10.53 -1.63 1.29
CA GLN A 119 11.83 -1.40 0.68
C GLN A 119 11.66 -0.53 -0.55
N LEU A 120 11.67 0.73 -0.35
CA LEU A 120 11.43 1.71 -1.40
C LEU A 120 12.72 2.25 -2.00
#